data_b411ff4341e63675d2db3e66af3cc959
#
_entry.id   b411ff4341e63675d2db3e66af3cc959
#
_cell.length_a   1.000
_cell.length_b   1.000
_cell.length_c   1.000
_cell.angle_alpha   90.00
_cell.angle_beta   90.00
_cell.angle_gamma   90.00
#
_symmetry.space_group_name_H-M   'P 1'
#
loop_
_entity.id
_entity.type
_entity.pdbx_description
1 polymer ?
#
loop_
_entity_poly.entity_id
_entity_poly.type
_entity_poly.pdbx_seq_one_letter_code
_entity_poly.pdbx_strand_id
1 'polypeptide(L)'
;MSENIVRTKQAAEMLGVSISTIYRMVDQGILLPSKTPGGQRRFPVSQLEEYKENSRTFVAPQNPYQMKLDIDSGKIVEDTGATSIPVESGDDDSTVPTEPVADDKPVDPRNPLNDLNGSQWLPETKSFFYQKGLGAKHPHAQIERQHPAPFSFQDISHLVTFFTKKGMKVLDPFGGVGSTAKACELEGRVCTSIELQQKWHDLAIERLETEVGEGTSKKHTFILGDTRDELKKLDDCSFDFMVTSPPYWSILNKKADYKVKKERLANNLATNYSDNDENDLANIESYDEFLRILVDDVFLECARILRPKKYMCLVVSDFRNKSEFISFHSDLIQALNRRKTADGYKITLQGVKVLLQNHKTLLPYGYPFAYVENIHHQYILIFRKDKK
;
A
#
# COMPACT_ATOMS: atom_id res chain seq x y z
N MET A 1 -18.28 50.56 12.79
CA MET A 1 -19.09 49.52 12.13
C MET A 1 -18.84 48.22 12.90
N SER A 2 -19.88 47.59 13.48
CA SER A 2 -19.72 46.35 14.21
C SER A 2 -19.32 45.24 13.26
N GLU A 3 -18.16 44.67 13.47
CA GLU A 3 -17.66 43.54 12.69
C GLU A 3 -18.63 42.36 12.78
N ASN A 4 -19.09 41.85 11.65
CA ASN A 4 -20.05 40.76 11.59
C ASN A 4 -19.31 39.46 11.98
N ILE A 5 -19.68 38.84 13.09
CA ILE A 5 -19.01 37.63 13.64
C ILE A 5 -19.94 36.43 13.67
N VAL A 6 -19.45 35.25 13.29
CA VAL A 6 -20.22 34.00 13.21
C VAL A 6 -19.71 32.92 14.15
N ARG A 7 -20.54 31.92 14.43
CA ARG A 7 -20.21 30.73 15.23
C ARG A 7 -19.45 29.70 14.39
N THR A 8 -18.75 28.76 15.00
CA THR A 8 -17.98 27.70 14.32
C THR A 8 -18.78 26.96 13.26
N LYS A 9 -20.06 26.64 13.53
CA LYS A 9 -20.95 25.94 12.57
C LYS A 9 -21.21 26.81 11.33
N GLN A 10 -21.49 28.10 11.51
CA GLN A 10 -21.72 29.03 10.41
C GLN A 10 -20.43 29.31 9.61
N ALA A 11 -19.26 29.37 10.28
CA ALA A 11 -17.97 29.47 9.62
C ALA A 11 -17.70 28.22 8.74
N ALA A 12 -18.04 27.03 9.22
CA ALA A 12 -17.94 25.80 8.45
C ALA A 12 -18.85 25.81 7.21
N GLU A 13 -20.09 26.24 7.37
CA GLU A 13 -21.07 26.42 6.27
C GLU A 13 -20.60 27.45 5.24
N MET A 14 -20.04 28.58 5.69
CA MET A 14 -19.54 29.64 4.81
C MET A 14 -18.33 29.20 3.97
N LEU A 15 -17.45 28.38 4.54
CA LEU A 15 -16.27 27.86 3.85
C LEU A 15 -16.53 26.54 3.12
N GLY A 16 -17.71 25.93 3.26
CA GLY A 16 -18.02 24.65 2.65
C GLY A 16 -17.23 23.46 3.23
N VAL A 17 -16.81 23.56 4.50
CA VAL A 17 -15.97 22.54 5.15
C VAL A 17 -16.60 21.97 6.42
N SER A 18 -16.06 20.87 6.95
CA SER A 18 -16.52 20.30 8.22
C SER A 18 -16.10 21.15 9.42
N ILE A 19 -16.85 21.03 10.55
CA ILE A 19 -16.51 21.71 11.81
C ILE A 19 -15.11 21.28 12.31
N SER A 20 -14.72 20.02 12.11
CA SER A 20 -13.38 19.51 12.44
C SER A 20 -12.29 20.18 11.59
N THR A 21 -12.58 20.52 10.35
CA THR A 21 -11.67 21.28 9.50
C THR A 21 -11.48 22.70 10.01
N ILE A 22 -12.52 23.39 10.50
CA ILE A 22 -12.41 24.72 11.13
C ILE A 22 -11.50 24.65 12.37
N TYR A 23 -11.64 23.62 13.21
CA TYR A 23 -10.75 23.46 14.36
C TYR A 23 -9.29 23.27 13.94
N ARG A 24 -9.03 22.44 12.92
CA ARG A 24 -7.69 22.26 12.39
C ARG A 24 -7.11 23.55 11.79
N MET A 25 -7.91 24.35 11.10
CA MET A 25 -7.48 25.65 10.56
C MET A 25 -7.13 26.65 11.68
N VAL A 26 -7.83 26.61 12.79
CA VAL A 26 -7.49 27.42 14.00
C VAL A 26 -6.18 26.93 14.61
N ASP A 27 -6.01 25.63 14.77
CA ASP A 27 -4.80 25.03 15.36
C ASP A 27 -3.55 25.26 14.47
N GLN A 28 -3.74 25.41 13.17
CA GLN A 28 -2.70 25.76 12.20
C GLN A 28 -2.47 27.28 12.06
N GLY A 29 -3.21 28.11 12.80
CA GLY A 29 -3.10 29.57 12.72
C GLY A 29 -3.66 30.19 11.44
N ILE A 30 -4.40 29.43 10.63
CA ILE A 30 -5.03 29.90 9.37
C ILE A 30 -6.24 30.78 9.69
N LEU A 31 -7.03 30.42 10.70
CA LEU A 31 -8.15 31.20 11.20
C LEU A 31 -7.90 31.61 12.64
N LEU A 32 -8.13 32.90 12.96
CA LEU A 32 -7.91 33.47 14.28
C LEU A 32 -9.25 33.87 14.93
N PRO A 33 -9.92 32.98 15.67
CA PRO A 33 -11.19 33.30 16.31
C PRO A 33 -11.00 34.13 17.56
N SER A 34 -11.93 35.04 17.82
CA SER A 34 -12.13 35.61 19.16
C SER A 34 -12.88 34.62 20.06
N LYS A 35 -12.73 34.76 21.39
CA LYS A 35 -13.48 33.95 22.37
C LYS A 35 -14.46 34.83 23.12
N THR A 36 -15.69 34.38 23.30
CA THR A 36 -16.64 35.00 24.24
C THR A 36 -16.24 34.75 25.69
N PRO A 37 -16.75 35.51 26.69
CA PRO A 37 -16.50 35.26 28.10
C PRO A 37 -16.82 33.81 28.55
N GLY A 38 -17.73 33.13 27.85
CA GLY A 38 -18.05 31.71 28.04
C GLY A 38 -17.19 30.74 27.19
N GLY A 39 -16.06 31.16 26.65
CA GLY A 39 -15.07 30.34 25.94
C GLY A 39 -15.49 29.92 24.50
N GLN A 40 -16.63 30.35 23.99
CA GLN A 40 -17.09 29.99 22.63
C GLN A 40 -16.32 30.77 21.57
N ARG A 41 -15.83 30.07 20.53
CA ARG A 41 -15.13 30.68 19.39
C ARG A 41 -16.08 31.47 18.50
N ARG A 42 -15.61 32.64 18.03
CA ARG A 42 -16.29 33.54 17.08
C ARG A 42 -15.33 33.91 15.97
N PHE A 43 -15.81 33.90 14.76
CA PHE A 43 -15.01 34.16 13.54
C PHE A 43 -15.50 35.41 12.86
N PRO A 44 -14.62 36.39 12.56
CA PRO A 44 -14.96 37.52 11.72
C PRO A 44 -15.34 37.04 10.32
N VAL A 45 -16.45 37.54 9.78
CA VAL A 45 -16.91 37.21 8.41
C VAL A 45 -15.89 37.67 7.39
N SER A 46 -15.27 38.83 7.60
CA SER A 46 -14.19 39.35 6.74
C SER A 46 -13.04 38.41 6.57
N GLN A 47 -12.59 37.74 7.66
CA GLN A 47 -11.52 36.76 7.60
C GLN A 47 -11.90 35.48 6.81
N LEU A 48 -13.14 35.05 6.92
CA LEU A 48 -13.64 33.89 6.17
C LEU A 48 -13.75 34.20 4.67
N GLU A 49 -14.20 35.39 4.33
CA GLU A 49 -14.27 35.84 2.95
C GLU A 49 -12.90 36.03 2.33
N GLU A 50 -11.97 36.64 3.05
CA GLU A 50 -10.57 36.77 2.65
C GLU A 50 -9.90 35.40 2.40
N TYR A 51 -10.12 34.44 3.30
CA TYR A 51 -9.62 33.07 3.11
C TYR A 51 -10.24 32.43 1.86
N LYS A 52 -11.54 32.63 1.62
CA LYS A 52 -12.24 32.07 0.46
C LYS A 52 -11.76 32.71 -0.85
N GLU A 53 -11.44 33.98 -0.84
CA GLU A 53 -10.91 34.72 -1.98
C GLU A 53 -9.44 34.33 -2.26
N ASN A 54 -8.61 34.23 -1.24
CA ASN A 54 -7.22 33.81 -1.34
C ASN A 54 -7.08 32.33 -1.74
N SER A 55 -8.01 31.45 -1.34
CA SER A 55 -8.03 30.07 -1.80
C SER A 55 -8.48 29.90 -3.26
N ARG A 56 -9.20 30.86 -3.82
CA ARG A 56 -9.53 30.91 -5.26
C ARG A 56 -8.36 31.40 -6.11
N THR A 57 -7.40 32.13 -5.53
CA THR A 57 -6.22 32.66 -6.22
C THR A 57 -4.95 31.85 -5.97
N PHE A 58 -5.05 30.69 -5.30
CA PHE A 58 -3.90 29.84 -5.09
C PHE A 58 -3.50 29.15 -6.40
N VAL A 59 -2.72 29.87 -7.19
CA VAL A 59 -1.86 29.25 -8.23
C VAL A 59 -0.82 28.45 -7.45
N ALA A 60 -0.84 27.12 -7.57
CA ALA A 60 0.21 26.29 -7.02
C ALA A 60 1.57 26.85 -7.46
N PRO A 61 2.57 27.02 -6.57
CA PRO A 61 3.88 27.47 -6.97
C PRO A 61 4.36 26.53 -8.07
N GLN A 62 4.65 27.08 -9.25
CA GLN A 62 5.27 26.32 -10.33
C GLN A 62 6.54 25.71 -9.75
N ASN A 63 6.65 24.40 -9.83
CA ASN A 63 7.82 23.68 -9.34
C ASN A 63 9.06 24.25 -10.05
N PRO A 64 9.99 24.93 -9.35
CA PRO A 64 11.16 25.55 -9.99
C PRO A 64 12.16 24.52 -10.56
N TYR A 65 11.83 23.21 -10.44
CA TYR A 65 12.63 22.09 -10.92
C TYR A 65 12.01 21.33 -12.08
N GLN A 66 11.08 21.90 -12.82
CA GLN A 66 10.59 21.29 -14.07
C GLN A 66 11.64 21.52 -15.16
N MET A 67 12.62 20.63 -15.21
CA MET A 67 13.60 20.56 -16.28
C MET A 67 13.07 19.66 -17.39
N LYS A 68 12.96 20.18 -18.62
CA LYS A 68 12.73 19.35 -19.81
C LYS A 68 14.08 18.89 -20.35
N LEU A 69 14.22 17.58 -20.53
CA LEU A 69 15.34 16.99 -21.21
C LEU A 69 15.06 16.99 -22.72
N ASP A 70 15.85 17.69 -23.49
CA ASP A 70 15.85 17.55 -24.95
C ASP A 70 16.55 16.24 -25.30
N ILE A 71 15.75 15.29 -25.78
CA ILE A 71 16.20 13.92 -26.06
C ILE A 71 17.17 13.87 -27.24
N ASP A 72 17.12 14.83 -28.17
CA ASP A 72 17.98 14.85 -29.36
C ASP A 72 19.35 15.48 -29.10
N SER A 73 19.46 16.41 -28.15
CA SER A 73 20.72 17.10 -27.85
C SER A 73 21.38 16.69 -26.52
N GLY A 74 20.65 15.99 -25.65
CA GLY A 74 21.13 15.61 -24.31
C GLY A 74 21.38 16.79 -23.37
N LYS A 75 20.88 17.97 -23.68
CA LYS A 75 21.04 19.20 -22.88
C LYS A 75 19.77 19.55 -22.11
N ILE A 76 19.97 20.07 -20.91
CA ILE A 76 18.90 20.64 -20.08
C ILE A 76 18.60 22.06 -20.59
N VAL A 77 17.32 22.32 -20.93
CA VAL A 77 16.88 23.63 -21.40
C VAL A 77 15.89 24.22 -20.40
N GLU A 78 16.09 25.47 -19.99
CA GLU A 78 15.10 26.21 -19.21
C GLU A 78 13.94 26.66 -20.11
N ASP A 79 12.72 26.32 -19.71
CA ASP A 79 11.51 26.72 -20.45
C ASP A 79 11.13 28.18 -20.12
N THR A 80 11.45 29.12 -21.01
CA THR A 80 11.08 30.54 -20.89
C THR A 80 9.82 30.92 -21.69
N GLY A 81 9.02 29.96 -22.13
CA GLY A 81 7.88 30.19 -23.02
C GLY A 81 6.51 29.99 -22.33
N ALA A 82 5.93 31.09 -21.84
CA ALA A 82 4.54 31.12 -21.44
C ALA A 82 3.61 31.18 -22.68
N THR A 83 2.97 30.04 -22.99
CA THR A 83 1.74 30.06 -23.81
C THR A 83 0.57 29.59 -22.95
N SER A 84 -0.30 30.52 -22.63
CA SER A 84 -1.54 30.28 -21.88
C SER A 84 -2.50 29.41 -22.71
N ILE A 85 -2.81 28.22 -22.22
CA ILE A 85 -3.96 27.44 -22.67
C ILE A 85 -5.12 27.82 -21.72
N PRO A 86 -6.31 28.20 -22.22
CA PRO A 86 -7.46 28.49 -21.37
C PRO A 86 -7.88 27.22 -20.64
N VAL A 87 -7.87 27.24 -19.31
CA VAL A 87 -8.49 26.22 -18.48
C VAL A 87 -9.92 26.68 -18.22
N GLU A 88 -10.89 25.99 -18.79
CA GLU A 88 -12.29 26.14 -18.39
C GLU A 88 -12.44 25.73 -16.92
N SER A 89 -13.00 26.66 -16.14
CA SER A 89 -13.34 26.44 -14.73
C SER A 89 -14.52 25.49 -14.61
N GLY A 90 -14.27 24.29 -14.10
CA GLY A 90 -15.30 23.37 -13.67
C GLY A 90 -15.02 22.98 -12.22
N ASP A 91 -15.80 23.55 -11.32
CA ASP A 91 -15.87 23.16 -9.91
C ASP A 91 -16.46 21.76 -9.80
N ASP A 92 -15.68 20.79 -9.36
CA ASP A 92 -16.20 19.68 -8.54
C ASP A 92 -15.03 18.97 -7.81
N ASP A 93 -14.83 19.30 -6.54
CA ASP A 93 -13.92 18.59 -5.64
C ASP A 93 -14.65 17.41 -4.99
N SER A 94 -15.25 16.57 -5.81
CA SER A 94 -15.65 15.21 -5.48
C SER A 94 -14.88 14.23 -6.36
N THR A 95 -13.55 14.20 -6.26
CA THR A 95 -12.78 13.11 -6.85
C THR A 95 -12.91 11.85 -6.01
N VAL A 96 -14.10 11.27 -5.98
CA VAL A 96 -14.27 9.84 -6.12
C VAL A 96 -13.45 9.47 -7.38
N PRO A 97 -12.52 8.50 -7.34
CA PRO A 97 -11.88 8.05 -8.55
C PRO A 97 -13.00 7.67 -9.51
N THR A 98 -13.20 8.49 -10.55
CA THR A 98 -13.98 8.09 -11.70
C THR A 98 -13.45 6.73 -12.11
N GLU A 99 -14.34 5.75 -12.20
CA GLU A 99 -14.05 4.50 -12.90
C GLU A 99 -13.28 4.86 -14.17
N PRO A 100 -12.22 4.13 -14.51
CA PRO A 100 -11.45 4.45 -15.70
C PRO A 100 -12.45 4.52 -16.85
N VAL A 101 -12.57 5.69 -17.48
CA VAL A 101 -13.32 5.84 -18.72
C VAL A 101 -12.81 4.73 -19.61
N ALA A 102 -13.69 3.84 -20.01
CA ALA A 102 -13.35 2.73 -20.88
C ALA A 102 -12.74 3.32 -22.16
N ASP A 103 -11.42 3.36 -22.20
CA ASP A 103 -10.70 3.73 -23.41
C ASP A 103 -10.84 2.52 -24.33
N ASP A 104 -11.68 2.65 -25.36
CA ASP A 104 -11.98 1.59 -26.34
C ASP A 104 -10.78 1.15 -27.19
N LYS A 105 -9.59 1.66 -26.87
CA LYS A 105 -8.37 1.23 -27.55
C LYS A 105 -8.06 -0.23 -27.26
N PRO A 106 -7.80 -1.04 -28.29
CA PRO A 106 -7.49 -2.44 -28.08
C PRO A 106 -6.17 -2.64 -27.34
N VAL A 107 -6.08 -3.73 -26.61
CA VAL A 107 -4.82 -4.19 -26.03
C VAL A 107 -3.86 -4.56 -27.17
N ASP A 108 -2.60 -4.09 -27.09
CA ASP A 108 -1.58 -4.46 -28.08
C ASP A 108 -1.39 -6.00 -28.08
N PRO A 109 -1.57 -6.69 -29.21
CA PRO A 109 -1.46 -8.15 -29.28
C PRO A 109 -0.06 -8.66 -28.91
N ARG A 110 0.96 -7.81 -28.95
CA ARG A 110 2.33 -8.12 -28.51
C ARG A 110 2.50 -8.05 -26.99
N ASN A 111 1.50 -7.53 -26.23
CA ASN A 111 1.59 -7.45 -24.77
C ASN A 111 1.53 -8.87 -24.15
N PRO A 112 2.66 -9.45 -23.64
CA PRO A 112 2.65 -10.77 -23.05
C PRO A 112 2.36 -10.72 -21.54
N LEU A 113 2.28 -9.52 -20.95
CA LEU A 113 2.29 -9.33 -19.51
C LEU A 113 0.88 -9.29 -18.92
N ASN A 114 0.00 -8.45 -19.48
CA ASN A 114 -1.32 -8.18 -18.92
C ASN A 114 -2.36 -7.90 -20.04
N ASP A 115 -3.59 -7.57 -19.60
CA ASP A 115 -4.70 -7.24 -20.48
C ASP A 115 -4.95 -5.72 -20.56
N LEU A 116 -3.94 -4.88 -20.25
CA LEU A 116 -4.06 -3.42 -20.27
C LEU A 116 -3.68 -2.87 -21.65
N ASN A 117 -4.46 -1.89 -22.13
CA ASN A 117 -4.06 -1.06 -23.27
C ASN A 117 -3.03 0.00 -22.82
N GLY A 118 -2.46 0.77 -23.76
CA GLY A 118 -1.42 1.75 -23.48
C GLY A 118 -1.85 2.86 -22.50
N SER A 119 -3.09 3.31 -22.55
CA SER A 119 -3.64 4.35 -21.67
C SER A 119 -3.81 3.84 -20.24
N GLN A 120 -4.21 2.58 -20.08
CA GLN A 120 -4.32 1.91 -18.78
C GLN A 120 -2.95 1.53 -18.20
N TRP A 121 -2.00 1.15 -19.07
CA TRP A 121 -0.64 0.75 -18.67
C TRP A 121 0.15 1.92 -18.09
N LEU A 122 0.11 3.08 -18.75
CA LEU A 122 0.98 4.21 -18.41
C LEU A 122 0.84 4.69 -16.96
N PRO A 123 -0.36 4.89 -16.39
CA PRO A 123 -0.52 5.27 -14.98
C PRO A 123 0.08 4.26 -14.00
N GLU A 124 0.02 2.97 -14.33
CA GLU A 124 0.53 1.88 -13.49
C GLU A 124 2.08 1.84 -13.45
N THR A 125 2.77 2.57 -14.33
CA THR A 125 4.24 2.66 -14.30
C THR A 125 4.77 3.67 -13.29
N LYS A 126 3.93 4.46 -12.62
CA LYS A 126 4.36 5.38 -11.56
C LYS A 126 5.12 4.62 -10.46
N SER A 127 6.17 5.25 -9.92
CA SER A 127 6.99 4.69 -8.83
C SER A 127 6.33 4.76 -7.46
N PHE A 128 5.14 5.31 -7.34
CA PHE A 128 4.36 5.35 -6.10
C PHE A 128 2.86 5.30 -6.38
N PHE A 129 2.10 4.90 -5.38
CA PHE A 129 0.65 5.08 -5.33
C PHE A 129 0.17 5.22 -3.87
N TYR A 130 -1.06 5.69 -3.70
CA TYR A 130 -1.65 5.87 -2.37
C TYR A 130 -2.49 4.64 -2.02
N GLN A 131 -2.25 4.09 -0.83
CA GLN A 131 -3.09 3.05 -0.28
C GLN A 131 -4.49 3.62 0.02
N LYS A 132 -5.51 2.98 -0.52
CA LYS A 132 -6.90 3.26 -0.18
C LYS A 132 -7.30 2.38 1.00
N GLY A 133 -7.28 2.97 2.20
CA GLY A 133 -7.77 2.26 3.38
C GLY A 133 -9.29 2.09 3.35
N LEU A 134 -9.77 0.89 3.65
CA LEU A 134 -11.18 0.66 3.94
C LEU A 134 -11.52 1.24 5.32
N GLY A 135 -12.65 1.94 5.44
CA GLY A 135 -13.13 2.41 6.72
C GLY A 135 -13.41 1.24 7.67
N ALA A 136 -13.23 1.46 8.98
CA ALA A 136 -13.34 0.41 9.99
C ALA A 136 -14.69 -0.34 10.00
N LYS A 137 -15.76 0.28 9.50
CA LYS A 137 -17.11 -0.31 9.39
C LYS A 137 -17.40 -0.92 8.01
N HIS A 138 -16.44 -0.85 7.08
CA HIS A 138 -16.65 -1.39 5.74
C HIS A 138 -16.83 -2.91 5.81
N PRO A 139 -17.82 -3.52 5.12
CA PRO A 139 -18.04 -4.97 5.16
C PRO A 139 -16.77 -5.78 4.84
N HIS A 140 -16.04 -5.36 3.83
CA HIS A 140 -14.81 -6.02 3.38
C HIS A 140 -13.56 -5.77 4.27
N ALA A 141 -13.70 -5.00 5.36
CA ALA A 141 -12.65 -4.77 6.33
C ALA A 141 -12.76 -5.66 7.58
N GLN A 142 -13.87 -6.37 7.78
CA GLN A 142 -14.14 -7.06 9.05
C GLN A 142 -13.21 -8.26 9.27
N ILE A 143 -13.00 -9.10 8.25
CA ILE A 143 -12.08 -10.23 8.34
C ILE A 143 -10.64 -9.73 8.24
N GLU A 144 -10.34 -8.81 7.32
CA GLU A 144 -9.01 -8.24 7.15
C GLU A 144 -8.42 -7.70 8.46
N ARG A 145 -9.23 -6.98 9.24
CA ARG A 145 -8.79 -6.37 10.52
C ARG A 145 -8.48 -7.37 11.62
N GLN A 146 -8.93 -8.60 11.53
CA GLN A 146 -8.60 -9.63 12.52
C GLN A 146 -7.13 -10.00 12.46
N HIS A 147 -6.53 -10.00 11.27
CA HIS A 147 -5.09 -10.27 11.09
C HIS A 147 -4.23 -9.12 11.66
N PRO A 148 -3.10 -9.42 12.35
CA PRO A 148 -2.28 -8.39 13.00
C PRO A 148 -1.61 -7.42 12.02
N ALA A 149 -1.27 -7.88 10.81
CA ALA A 149 -0.63 -7.09 9.77
C ALA A 149 -1.19 -7.45 8.38
N PRO A 150 -2.47 -7.14 8.11
CA PRO A 150 -3.04 -7.42 6.81
C PRO A 150 -2.49 -6.44 5.77
N PHE A 151 -2.41 -6.89 4.51
CA PHE A 151 -2.26 -5.95 3.40
C PHE A 151 -3.53 -5.91 2.55
N SER A 152 -3.79 -4.77 1.93
CA SER A 152 -5.06 -4.49 1.28
C SER A 152 -5.22 -5.31 0.00
N PHE A 153 -6.34 -6.00 -0.16
CA PHE A 153 -6.67 -6.67 -1.42
C PHE A 153 -6.76 -5.70 -2.60
N GLN A 154 -7.11 -4.42 -2.35
CA GLN A 154 -7.17 -3.39 -3.41
C GLN A 154 -5.77 -3.07 -3.96
N ASP A 155 -4.77 -2.97 -3.09
CA ASP A 155 -3.38 -2.77 -3.51
C ASP A 155 -2.85 -3.98 -4.29
N ILE A 156 -3.26 -5.19 -3.88
CA ILE A 156 -2.92 -6.43 -4.60
C ILE A 156 -3.60 -6.48 -5.97
N SER A 157 -4.87 -6.06 -6.08
CA SER A 157 -5.57 -6.01 -7.36
C SER A 157 -4.79 -5.20 -8.41
N HIS A 158 -4.21 -4.06 -8.03
CA HIS A 158 -3.33 -3.29 -8.93
C HIS A 158 -2.15 -4.12 -9.42
N LEU A 159 -1.45 -4.83 -8.52
CA LEU A 159 -0.30 -5.65 -8.89
C LEU A 159 -0.70 -6.86 -9.73
N VAL A 160 -1.75 -7.56 -9.33
CA VAL A 160 -2.27 -8.74 -10.07
C VAL A 160 -2.70 -8.33 -11.47
N THR A 161 -3.44 -7.24 -11.62
CA THR A 161 -3.89 -6.74 -12.92
C THR A 161 -2.71 -6.33 -13.80
N PHE A 162 -1.68 -5.67 -13.23
CA PHE A 162 -0.53 -5.20 -14.00
C PHE A 162 0.42 -6.32 -14.41
N PHE A 163 0.65 -7.34 -13.58
CA PHE A 163 1.63 -8.40 -13.82
C PHE A 163 1.06 -9.69 -14.37
N THR A 164 -0.26 -9.77 -14.60
CA THR A 164 -0.93 -11.00 -15.10
C THR A 164 -2.03 -10.71 -16.10
N LYS A 165 -2.39 -11.75 -16.88
CA LYS A 165 -3.63 -11.83 -17.66
C LYS A 165 -4.69 -12.62 -16.91
N LYS A 166 -5.97 -12.46 -17.31
CA LYS A 166 -7.06 -13.30 -16.79
C LYS A 166 -6.74 -14.79 -16.96
N GLY A 167 -7.12 -15.59 -15.97
CA GLY A 167 -6.86 -17.03 -15.92
C GLY A 167 -5.43 -17.43 -15.50
N MET A 168 -4.50 -16.49 -15.34
CA MET A 168 -3.14 -16.79 -14.90
C MET A 168 -3.08 -17.16 -13.42
N LYS A 169 -2.04 -17.95 -13.06
CA LYS A 169 -1.81 -18.47 -11.72
C LYS A 169 -0.92 -17.55 -10.90
N VAL A 170 -1.40 -17.18 -9.71
CA VAL A 170 -0.71 -16.31 -8.75
C VAL A 170 -0.37 -17.10 -7.49
N LEU A 171 0.83 -16.96 -6.97
CA LEU A 171 1.31 -17.56 -5.73
C LEU A 171 1.40 -16.49 -4.63
N ASP A 172 0.91 -16.82 -3.44
CA ASP A 172 1.16 -16.09 -2.20
C ASP A 172 1.69 -17.06 -1.13
N PRO A 173 3.00 -17.04 -0.82
CA PRO A 173 3.59 -17.96 0.16
C PRO A 173 3.30 -17.59 1.63
N PHE A 174 2.67 -16.45 1.89
CA PHE A 174 2.26 -15.99 3.23
C PHE A 174 0.84 -15.44 3.18
N GLY A 175 -0.12 -16.32 2.95
CA GLY A 175 -1.49 -15.98 2.55
C GLY A 175 -2.32 -15.21 3.55
N GLY A 176 -2.04 -15.34 4.85
CA GLY A 176 -2.79 -14.67 5.90
C GLY A 176 -4.30 -14.90 5.75
N VAL A 177 -5.07 -13.83 5.82
CA VAL A 177 -6.53 -13.85 5.63
C VAL A 177 -6.99 -13.69 4.17
N GLY A 178 -6.18 -14.13 3.21
CA GLY A 178 -6.57 -14.31 1.82
C GLY A 178 -6.74 -13.04 0.98
N SER A 179 -6.01 -11.97 1.27
CA SER A 179 -6.08 -10.74 0.47
C SER A 179 -5.71 -10.97 -0.99
N THR A 180 -4.67 -11.77 -1.26
CA THR A 180 -4.26 -12.15 -2.62
C THR A 180 -5.31 -13.01 -3.32
N ALA A 181 -5.87 -13.99 -2.63
CA ALA A 181 -6.91 -14.85 -3.21
C ALA A 181 -8.16 -14.05 -3.57
N LYS A 182 -8.58 -13.12 -2.71
CA LYS A 182 -9.69 -12.21 -2.97
C LYS A 182 -9.42 -11.30 -4.17
N ALA A 183 -8.24 -10.69 -4.25
CA ALA A 183 -7.85 -9.87 -5.40
C ALA A 183 -7.86 -10.71 -6.70
N CYS A 184 -7.34 -11.93 -6.66
CA CYS A 184 -7.35 -12.84 -7.80
C CYS A 184 -8.75 -13.20 -8.27
N GLU A 185 -9.68 -13.50 -7.35
CA GLU A 185 -11.08 -13.79 -7.73
C GLU A 185 -11.74 -12.60 -8.41
N LEU A 186 -11.62 -11.40 -7.81
CA LEU A 186 -12.21 -10.18 -8.36
C LEU A 186 -11.65 -9.83 -9.74
N GLU A 187 -10.37 -10.11 -9.98
CA GLU A 187 -9.70 -9.81 -11.24
C GLU A 187 -9.70 -10.99 -12.23
N GLY A 188 -10.30 -12.13 -11.89
CA GLY A 188 -10.39 -13.32 -12.76
C GLY A 188 -9.07 -14.07 -12.91
N ARG A 189 -8.27 -14.16 -11.86
CA ARG A 189 -7.04 -14.96 -11.77
C ARG A 189 -7.23 -16.11 -10.78
N VAL A 190 -6.30 -17.07 -10.78
CA VAL A 190 -6.34 -18.23 -9.85
C VAL A 190 -5.20 -18.09 -8.85
N CYS A 191 -5.52 -18.12 -7.55
CA CYS A 191 -4.54 -18.02 -6.49
C CYS A 191 -4.21 -19.39 -5.89
N THR A 192 -2.93 -19.62 -5.59
CA THR A 192 -2.48 -20.61 -4.61
C THR A 192 -1.88 -19.85 -3.44
N SER A 193 -2.42 -20.07 -2.25
CA SER A 193 -2.07 -19.38 -1.01
C SER A 193 -1.59 -20.41 0.01
N ILE A 194 -0.44 -20.16 0.65
CA ILE A 194 0.11 -21.00 1.71
C ILE A 194 0.01 -20.21 3.02
N GLU A 195 -0.52 -20.84 4.06
CA GLU A 195 -0.66 -20.22 5.38
C GLU A 195 -0.30 -21.23 6.47
N LEU A 196 0.55 -20.82 7.42
CA LEU A 196 1.01 -21.65 8.51
C LEU A 196 -0.08 -21.93 9.55
N GLN A 197 -0.90 -20.92 9.85
CA GLN A 197 -1.84 -20.97 10.96
C GLN A 197 -3.25 -21.32 10.50
N GLN A 198 -3.82 -22.40 11.06
CA GLN A 198 -5.18 -22.86 10.76
C GLN A 198 -6.21 -21.73 10.82
N LYS A 199 -6.14 -20.90 11.86
CA LYS A 199 -7.07 -19.77 12.03
C LYS A 199 -7.10 -18.83 10.83
N TRP A 200 -5.93 -18.44 10.31
CA TRP A 200 -5.86 -17.49 9.18
C TRP A 200 -6.23 -18.16 7.88
N HIS A 201 -5.83 -19.43 7.72
CA HIS A 201 -6.25 -20.26 6.59
C HIS A 201 -7.78 -20.35 6.48
N ASP A 202 -8.47 -20.66 7.58
CA ASP A 202 -9.93 -20.81 7.59
C ASP A 202 -10.63 -19.47 7.33
N LEU A 203 -10.12 -18.38 7.93
CA LEU A 203 -10.63 -17.03 7.67
C LEU A 203 -10.41 -16.58 6.22
N ALA A 204 -9.36 -17.03 5.54
CA ALA A 204 -9.15 -16.73 4.13
C ALA A 204 -10.23 -17.38 3.25
N ILE A 205 -10.60 -18.62 3.55
CA ILE A 205 -11.68 -19.34 2.86
C ILE A 205 -13.03 -18.66 3.15
N GLU A 206 -13.35 -18.41 4.43
CA GLU A 206 -14.57 -17.71 4.86
C GLU A 206 -14.71 -16.36 4.18
N ARG A 207 -13.61 -15.61 4.06
CA ARG A 207 -13.58 -14.29 3.42
C ARG A 207 -14.03 -14.32 1.97
N LEU A 208 -13.59 -15.31 1.19
CA LEU A 208 -14.01 -15.45 -0.19
C LEU A 208 -15.51 -15.79 -0.27
N GLU A 209 -15.97 -16.75 0.52
CA GLU A 209 -17.35 -17.19 0.54
C GLU A 209 -18.32 -16.07 0.96
N THR A 210 -17.94 -15.24 1.93
CA THR A 210 -18.82 -14.22 2.51
C THR A 210 -18.69 -12.84 1.84
N GLU A 211 -17.47 -12.44 1.45
CA GLU A 211 -17.23 -11.10 0.92
C GLU A 211 -17.23 -11.03 -0.62
N VAL A 212 -17.07 -12.17 -1.31
CA VAL A 212 -17.07 -12.23 -2.78
C VAL A 212 -18.26 -13.02 -3.30
N GLY A 213 -18.47 -14.23 -2.81
CA GLY A 213 -19.64 -15.02 -3.20
C GLY A 213 -19.49 -16.52 -2.89
N GLU A 214 -20.60 -17.20 -2.72
CA GLU A 214 -20.64 -18.63 -2.43
C GLU A 214 -19.93 -19.46 -3.51
N GLY A 215 -19.08 -20.39 -3.09
CA GLY A 215 -18.31 -21.27 -3.95
C GLY A 215 -17.06 -20.65 -4.59
N THR A 216 -16.77 -19.38 -4.32
CA THR A 216 -15.60 -18.71 -4.92
C THR A 216 -14.27 -19.25 -4.39
N SER A 217 -14.22 -19.68 -3.13
CA SER A 217 -13.03 -20.28 -2.54
C SER A 217 -12.56 -21.53 -3.28
N LYS A 218 -13.47 -22.30 -3.87
CA LYS A 218 -13.19 -23.56 -4.60
C LYS A 218 -12.41 -23.35 -5.91
N LYS A 219 -12.33 -22.11 -6.39
CA LYS A 219 -11.56 -21.75 -7.60
C LYS A 219 -10.08 -21.52 -7.28
N HIS A 220 -9.72 -21.45 -6.01
CA HIS A 220 -8.37 -21.21 -5.52
C HIS A 220 -7.86 -22.40 -4.75
N THR A 221 -6.55 -22.43 -4.50
CA THR A 221 -5.92 -23.45 -3.69
C THR A 221 -5.41 -22.82 -2.38
N PHE A 222 -5.92 -23.29 -1.24
CA PHE A 222 -5.45 -22.91 0.09
C PHE A 222 -4.70 -24.08 0.69
N ILE A 223 -3.44 -23.86 1.02
CA ILE A 223 -2.55 -24.87 1.60
C ILE A 223 -2.24 -24.46 3.04
N LEU A 224 -2.59 -25.33 3.98
CA LEU A 224 -2.19 -25.18 5.38
C LEU A 224 -0.84 -25.86 5.60
N GLY A 225 0.17 -25.10 6.00
CA GLY A 225 1.50 -25.65 6.26
C GLY A 225 2.62 -24.62 6.26
N ASP A 226 3.81 -25.09 6.57
CA ASP A 226 5.01 -24.29 6.50
C ASP A 226 5.39 -24.02 5.04
N THR A 227 5.49 -22.76 4.69
CA THR A 227 5.81 -22.36 3.31
C THR A 227 7.13 -22.92 2.81
N ARG A 228 8.12 -23.12 3.69
CA ARG A 228 9.43 -23.71 3.35
C ARG A 228 9.31 -25.16 2.85
N ASP A 229 8.32 -25.90 3.34
CA ASP A 229 8.08 -27.28 2.94
C ASP A 229 7.05 -27.39 1.83
N GLU A 230 6.00 -26.57 1.86
CA GLU A 230 4.94 -26.62 0.85
C GLU A 230 5.41 -26.13 -0.52
N LEU A 231 6.30 -25.11 -0.57
CA LEU A 231 6.88 -24.63 -1.84
C LEU A 231 7.66 -25.73 -2.56
N LYS A 232 8.36 -26.61 -1.85
CA LYS A 232 9.13 -27.72 -2.44
C LYS A 232 8.26 -28.76 -3.16
N LYS A 233 6.97 -28.83 -2.82
CA LYS A 233 6.00 -29.74 -3.43
C LYS A 233 5.39 -29.19 -4.73
N LEU A 234 5.60 -27.90 -5.00
CA LEU A 234 5.07 -27.25 -6.20
C LEU A 234 6.02 -27.39 -7.38
N ASP A 235 5.44 -27.61 -8.57
CA ASP A 235 6.19 -27.83 -9.80
C ASP A 235 6.98 -26.60 -10.25
N ASP A 236 8.14 -26.84 -10.86
CA ASP A 236 8.96 -25.79 -11.48
C ASP A 236 8.17 -25.06 -12.57
N CYS A 237 8.39 -23.76 -12.69
CA CYS A 237 7.83 -22.95 -13.75
C CYS A 237 6.30 -23.11 -13.93
N SER A 238 5.56 -23.25 -12.83
CA SER A 238 4.11 -23.51 -12.81
C SER A 238 3.25 -22.26 -12.60
N PHE A 239 3.84 -21.16 -12.09
CA PHE A 239 3.14 -19.90 -11.79
C PHE A 239 3.54 -18.74 -12.70
N ASP A 240 2.59 -17.79 -12.86
CA ASP A 240 2.75 -16.61 -13.71
C ASP A 240 3.12 -15.36 -12.94
N PHE A 241 2.84 -15.33 -11.65
CA PHE A 241 3.12 -14.19 -10.76
C PHE A 241 3.21 -14.65 -9.31
N MET A 242 4.02 -13.97 -8.52
CA MET A 242 4.05 -14.12 -7.08
C MET A 242 3.93 -12.74 -6.44
N VAL A 243 3.07 -12.61 -5.45
CA VAL A 243 2.95 -11.40 -4.63
C VAL A 243 2.71 -11.79 -3.19
N THR A 244 3.41 -11.14 -2.28
CA THR A 244 3.26 -11.40 -0.86
C THR A 244 3.75 -10.24 0.00
N SER A 245 3.31 -10.22 1.25
CA SER A 245 3.90 -9.45 2.33
C SER A 245 4.44 -10.44 3.38
N PRO A 246 5.76 -10.65 3.44
CA PRO A 246 6.34 -11.61 4.39
C PRO A 246 6.17 -11.16 5.83
N PRO A 247 6.29 -12.05 6.82
CA PRO A 247 6.30 -11.66 8.22
C PRO A 247 7.46 -10.68 8.49
N TYR A 248 7.20 -9.72 9.38
CA TYR A 248 8.19 -8.74 9.80
C TYR A 248 8.92 -9.24 11.04
N TRP A 249 9.97 -10.04 10.87
CA TRP A 249 10.83 -10.54 11.94
C TRP A 249 10.12 -10.49 13.33
N SER A 250 10.82 -10.31 14.43
CA SER A 250 10.26 -10.34 15.81
C SER A 250 9.44 -9.10 16.23
N ILE A 251 9.02 -8.24 15.30
CA ILE A 251 8.40 -6.94 15.64
C ILE A 251 7.08 -7.08 16.36
N LEU A 252 6.22 -8.00 15.93
CA LEU A 252 4.92 -8.23 16.57
C LEU A 252 5.04 -8.93 17.92
N ASN A 253 6.15 -9.65 18.16
CA ASN A 253 6.38 -10.41 19.40
C ASN A 253 6.85 -9.52 20.56
N LYS A 254 7.22 -8.25 20.33
CA LYS A 254 7.66 -7.34 21.37
C LYS A 254 6.54 -6.97 22.33
N LYS A 255 6.87 -6.84 23.64
CA LYS A 255 5.94 -6.40 24.69
C LYS A 255 5.27 -5.08 24.30
N ALA A 256 3.97 -5.03 24.52
CA ALA A 256 3.10 -4.00 24.00
C ALA A 256 3.05 -2.78 24.89
N ASP A 257 3.97 -1.85 24.75
CA ASP A 257 3.82 -0.49 25.26
C ASP A 257 3.16 0.46 24.24
N TYR A 258 2.86 -0.02 23.05
CA TYR A 258 2.30 0.80 21.97
C TYR A 258 0.78 0.88 22.04
N LYS A 259 0.27 2.11 21.92
CA LYS A 259 -1.16 2.41 21.92
C LYS A 259 -1.97 1.51 20.97
N VAL A 260 -1.44 1.28 19.76
CA VAL A 260 -2.10 0.43 18.74
C VAL A 260 -2.28 -1.01 19.23
N LYS A 261 -1.31 -1.61 19.92
CA LYS A 261 -1.42 -2.99 20.43
C LYS A 261 -2.43 -3.06 21.57
N LYS A 262 -2.49 -2.03 22.44
CA LYS A 262 -3.50 -1.92 23.50
C LYS A 262 -4.91 -1.79 22.91
N GLU A 263 -5.08 -0.99 21.88
CA GLU A 263 -6.36 -0.83 21.18
C GLU A 263 -6.81 -2.13 20.50
N ARG A 264 -5.89 -2.89 19.88
CA ARG A 264 -6.19 -4.20 19.30
C ARG A 264 -6.65 -5.20 20.38
N LEU A 265 -5.91 -5.29 21.49
CA LEU A 265 -6.28 -6.16 22.62
C LEU A 265 -7.63 -5.79 23.21
N ALA A 266 -7.92 -4.50 23.36
CA ALA A 266 -9.23 -4.02 23.85
C ALA A 266 -10.40 -4.38 22.91
N ASN A 267 -10.13 -4.63 21.65
CA ASN A 267 -11.10 -5.07 20.65
C ASN A 267 -11.05 -6.56 20.35
N ASN A 268 -10.37 -7.37 21.17
CA ASN A 268 -10.14 -8.81 20.98
C ASN A 268 -9.51 -9.17 19.62
N LEU A 269 -8.66 -8.30 19.08
CA LEU A 269 -7.96 -8.54 17.82
C LEU A 269 -6.56 -9.11 18.10
N ALA A 270 -6.11 -10.03 17.24
CA ALA A 270 -4.80 -10.63 17.34
C ALA A 270 -3.68 -9.58 17.23
N THR A 271 -2.61 -9.79 17.98
CA THR A 271 -1.43 -8.91 18.02
C THR A 271 -0.16 -9.58 17.50
N ASN A 272 -0.19 -10.90 17.34
CA ASN A 272 0.91 -11.73 16.83
C ASN A 272 0.38 -12.59 15.68
N TYR A 273 1.30 -13.12 14.85
CA TYR A 273 0.94 -14.05 13.77
C TYR A 273 0.56 -15.42 14.33
N SER A 274 1.33 -15.91 15.29
CA SER A 274 1.13 -17.22 15.93
C SER A 274 1.30 -17.12 17.44
N ASP A 275 0.80 -18.15 18.17
CA ASP A 275 0.99 -18.30 19.61
C ASP A 275 2.23 -19.21 19.86
N ASN A 276 3.46 -18.68 19.60
CA ASN A 276 4.74 -19.37 19.81
C ASN A 276 4.96 -20.62 18.94
N ASP A 277 4.48 -20.63 17.69
CA ASP A 277 4.79 -21.70 16.75
C ASP A 277 6.28 -21.62 16.35
N GLU A 278 7.02 -22.71 16.50
CA GLU A 278 8.45 -22.81 16.17
C GLU A 278 8.71 -22.62 14.67
N ASN A 279 7.72 -22.88 13.83
CA ASN A 279 7.79 -22.69 12.38
C ASN A 279 7.49 -21.27 11.93
N ASP A 280 7.00 -20.40 12.82
CA ASP A 280 6.77 -19.00 12.49
C ASP A 280 8.10 -18.25 12.36
N LEU A 281 8.40 -17.78 11.16
CA LEU A 281 9.62 -17.02 10.87
C LEU A 281 9.75 -15.76 11.74
N ALA A 282 8.66 -15.20 12.22
CA ALA A 282 8.67 -14.07 13.16
C ALA A 282 9.28 -14.43 14.52
N ASN A 283 9.43 -15.71 14.88
CA ASN A 283 10.00 -16.16 16.13
C ASN A 283 11.53 -16.42 16.09
N ILE A 284 12.16 -16.27 14.91
CA ILE A 284 13.60 -16.40 14.75
C ILE A 284 14.31 -15.27 15.51
N GLU A 285 15.26 -15.61 16.38
CA GLU A 285 15.95 -14.63 17.23
C GLU A 285 16.90 -13.73 16.46
N SER A 286 17.69 -14.30 15.54
CA SER A 286 18.67 -13.57 14.72
C SER A 286 18.01 -12.97 13.47
N TYR A 287 18.21 -11.68 13.26
CA TYR A 287 17.75 -11.00 12.04
C TYR A 287 18.46 -11.53 10.78
N ASP A 288 19.76 -11.78 10.87
CA ASP A 288 20.53 -12.31 9.73
C ASP A 288 20.04 -13.70 9.34
N GLU A 289 19.74 -14.56 10.33
CA GLU A 289 19.20 -15.89 10.09
C GLU A 289 17.77 -15.82 9.52
N PHE A 290 16.93 -14.94 10.04
CA PHE A 290 15.60 -14.67 9.49
C PHE A 290 15.69 -14.26 8.01
N LEU A 291 16.57 -13.30 7.69
CA LEU A 291 16.77 -12.81 6.32
C LEU A 291 17.29 -13.93 5.40
N ARG A 292 18.24 -14.73 5.88
CA ARG A 292 18.79 -15.87 5.14
C ARG A 292 17.68 -16.88 4.80
N ILE A 293 16.92 -17.32 5.78
CA ILE A 293 15.82 -18.28 5.58
C ILE A 293 14.78 -17.71 4.62
N LEU A 294 14.38 -16.47 4.82
CA LEU A 294 13.38 -15.82 3.97
C LEU A 294 13.84 -15.76 2.50
N VAL A 295 15.11 -15.48 2.26
CA VAL A 295 15.68 -15.41 0.91
C VAL A 295 15.94 -16.82 0.34
N ASP A 296 16.69 -17.66 1.06
CA ASP A 296 17.19 -18.92 0.53
C ASP A 296 16.11 -20.00 0.49
N ASP A 297 15.32 -20.11 1.55
CA ASP A 297 14.36 -21.21 1.71
C ASP A 297 12.95 -20.84 1.20
N VAL A 298 12.64 -19.53 1.02
CA VAL A 298 11.33 -19.09 0.54
C VAL A 298 11.42 -18.38 -0.83
N PHE A 299 12.10 -17.25 -0.94
CA PHE A 299 12.01 -16.45 -2.18
C PHE A 299 12.74 -17.08 -3.37
N LEU A 300 13.85 -17.81 -3.15
CA LEU A 300 14.49 -18.56 -4.23
C LEU A 300 13.64 -19.76 -4.67
N GLU A 301 12.91 -20.41 -3.76
CA GLU A 301 11.93 -21.43 -4.11
C GLU A 301 10.73 -20.83 -4.88
N CYS A 302 10.20 -19.69 -4.45
CA CYS A 302 9.18 -18.95 -5.23
C CYS A 302 9.69 -18.65 -6.64
N ALA A 303 10.95 -18.23 -6.77
CA ALA A 303 11.54 -17.96 -8.08
C ALA A 303 11.74 -19.24 -8.91
N ARG A 304 12.03 -20.40 -8.31
CA ARG A 304 12.04 -21.69 -9.01
C ARG A 304 10.68 -21.99 -9.65
N ILE A 305 9.63 -21.80 -8.87
CA ILE A 305 8.23 -22.08 -9.25
C ILE A 305 7.71 -21.10 -10.31
N LEU A 306 8.20 -19.85 -10.35
CA LEU A 306 7.83 -18.86 -11.37
C LEU A 306 8.31 -19.28 -12.76
N ARG A 307 7.48 -19.05 -13.79
CA ARG A 307 7.88 -19.15 -15.19
C ARG A 307 8.96 -18.11 -15.54
N PRO A 308 9.86 -18.40 -16.48
CA PRO A 308 10.82 -17.42 -16.97
C PRO A 308 10.15 -16.13 -17.49
N LYS A 309 10.79 -14.99 -17.24
CA LYS A 309 10.31 -13.62 -17.53
C LYS A 309 9.10 -13.16 -16.72
N LYS A 310 8.64 -13.94 -15.75
CA LYS A 310 7.57 -13.55 -14.84
C LYS A 310 8.14 -12.85 -13.61
N TYR A 311 7.25 -12.19 -12.88
CA TYR A 311 7.60 -11.24 -11.83
C TYR A 311 7.19 -11.75 -10.46
N MET A 312 7.91 -11.30 -9.44
CA MET A 312 7.51 -11.40 -8.04
C MET A 312 7.57 -10.04 -7.38
N CYS A 313 6.55 -9.72 -6.59
CA CYS A 313 6.43 -8.48 -5.86
C CYS A 313 6.42 -8.76 -4.36
N LEU A 314 7.36 -8.13 -3.63
CA LEU A 314 7.44 -8.20 -2.18
C LEU A 314 6.99 -6.88 -1.59
N VAL A 315 5.91 -6.89 -0.81
CA VAL A 315 5.38 -5.71 -0.13
C VAL A 315 5.94 -5.68 1.28
N VAL A 316 6.86 -4.76 1.55
CA VAL A 316 7.62 -4.71 2.79
C VAL A 316 7.68 -3.30 3.37
N SER A 317 7.86 -3.19 4.68
CA SER A 317 8.12 -1.94 5.38
C SER A 317 9.43 -2.04 6.14
N ASP A 318 10.13 -0.93 6.23
CA ASP A 318 11.20 -0.80 7.20
C ASP A 318 10.64 -0.72 8.61
N PHE A 319 11.47 -0.97 9.59
CA PHE A 319 11.04 -1.03 10.97
C PHE A 319 12.16 -0.69 11.97
N ARG A 320 11.79 -0.52 13.23
CA ARG A 320 12.77 -0.30 14.30
C ARG A 320 12.86 -1.49 15.23
N ASN A 321 14.09 -1.87 15.54
CA ASN A 321 14.39 -2.79 16.62
C ASN A 321 15.08 -2.01 17.75
N LYS A 322 14.37 -1.73 18.84
CA LYS A 322 14.84 -0.81 19.90
C LYS A 322 15.18 0.58 19.32
N SER A 323 16.43 1.03 19.42
CA SER A 323 16.90 2.30 18.87
C SER A 323 17.39 2.22 17.42
N GLU A 324 17.55 1.01 16.88
CA GLU A 324 18.10 0.79 15.55
C GLU A 324 16.99 0.80 14.48
N PHE A 325 17.26 1.49 13.37
CA PHE A 325 16.41 1.46 12.18
C PHE A 325 16.89 0.33 11.27
N ILE A 326 16.01 -0.62 10.97
CA ILE A 326 16.28 -1.73 10.07
C ILE A 326 15.69 -1.41 8.70
N SER A 327 16.57 -1.26 7.71
CA SER A 327 16.19 -0.99 6.32
C SER A 327 15.88 -2.29 5.59
N PHE A 328 14.81 -2.96 5.99
CA PHE A 328 14.46 -4.30 5.54
C PHE A 328 14.31 -4.41 4.02
N HIS A 329 13.74 -3.38 3.37
CA HIS A 329 13.64 -3.35 1.91
C HIS A 329 15.02 -3.39 1.23
N SER A 330 15.98 -2.65 1.76
CA SER A 330 17.35 -2.59 1.22
C SER A 330 18.08 -3.93 1.44
N ASP A 331 17.94 -4.52 2.61
CA ASP A 331 18.56 -5.80 2.94
C ASP A 331 18.03 -6.92 2.03
N LEU A 332 16.72 -6.96 1.79
CA LEU A 332 16.11 -7.89 0.83
C LEU A 332 16.62 -7.66 -0.60
N ILE A 333 16.73 -6.41 -1.05
CA ILE A 333 17.28 -6.09 -2.36
C ILE A 333 18.72 -6.62 -2.47
N GLN A 334 19.57 -6.35 -1.49
CA GLN A 334 20.96 -6.79 -1.49
C GLN A 334 21.06 -8.33 -1.46
N ALA A 335 20.25 -8.98 -0.63
CA ALA A 335 20.29 -10.43 -0.47
C ALA A 335 19.73 -11.20 -1.66
N LEU A 336 18.75 -10.64 -2.41
CA LEU A 336 18.04 -11.36 -3.47
C LEU A 336 18.47 -10.95 -4.89
N ASN A 337 18.85 -9.69 -5.10
CA ASN A 337 19.18 -9.20 -6.44
C ASN A 337 20.41 -9.92 -7.00
N ARG A 338 20.30 -10.39 -8.25
CA ARG A 338 21.31 -11.16 -8.99
C ARG A 338 21.56 -12.58 -8.44
N ARG A 339 20.80 -13.06 -7.45
CA ARG A 339 20.83 -14.47 -7.05
C ARG A 339 20.35 -15.36 -8.21
N LYS A 340 20.73 -16.60 -8.15
CA LYS A 340 20.31 -17.63 -9.10
C LYS A 340 19.47 -18.68 -8.40
N THR A 341 18.42 -19.13 -9.06
CA THR A 341 17.69 -20.34 -8.69
C THR A 341 18.55 -21.59 -8.89
N ALA A 342 18.17 -22.70 -8.29
CA ALA A 342 18.91 -23.98 -8.42
C ALA A 342 19.05 -24.41 -9.88
N ASP A 343 18.05 -24.14 -10.72
CA ASP A 343 18.04 -24.41 -12.16
C ASP A 343 18.76 -23.35 -13.02
N GLY A 344 19.42 -22.36 -12.36
CA GLY A 344 20.34 -21.40 -12.98
C GLY A 344 19.72 -20.12 -13.54
N TYR A 345 18.41 -19.88 -13.35
CA TYR A 345 17.79 -18.59 -13.71
C TYR A 345 18.21 -17.50 -12.74
N LYS A 346 18.43 -16.31 -13.28
CA LYS A 346 18.81 -15.14 -12.48
C LYS A 346 17.58 -14.36 -12.04
N ILE A 347 17.58 -13.90 -10.80
CA ILE A 347 16.59 -12.97 -10.26
C ILE A 347 17.16 -11.56 -10.32
N THR A 348 16.41 -10.63 -10.91
CA THR A 348 16.86 -9.23 -11.06
C THR A 348 15.81 -8.25 -10.60
N LEU A 349 16.22 -7.27 -9.81
CA LEU A 349 15.37 -6.14 -9.44
C LEU A 349 15.03 -5.33 -10.70
N GLN A 350 13.75 -5.07 -10.93
CA GLN A 350 13.25 -4.30 -12.06
C GLN A 350 12.77 -2.91 -11.64
N GLY A 351 12.39 -2.75 -10.39
CA GLY A 351 11.94 -1.47 -9.85
C GLY A 351 11.52 -1.58 -8.39
N VAL A 352 11.34 -0.42 -7.79
CA VAL A 352 10.79 -0.26 -6.44
C VAL A 352 9.65 0.75 -6.54
N LYS A 353 8.47 0.39 -6.02
CA LYS A 353 7.36 1.34 -5.86
C LYS A 353 7.21 1.67 -4.38
N VAL A 354 6.76 2.89 -4.09
CA VAL A 354 6.42 3.33 -2.74
C VAL A 354 4.90 3.35 -2.59
N LEU A 355 4.39 2.60 -1.63
CA LEU A 355 2.98 2.58 -1.24
C LEU A 355 2.78 3.55 -0.07
N LEU A 356 2.19 4.71 -0.35
CA LEU A 356 1.98 5.77 0.63
C LEU A 356 0.73 5.52 1.48
N GLN A 357 0.87 5.62 2.80
CA GLN A 357 -0.16 5.28 3.79
C GLN A 357 -0.59 6.53 4.58
N ASN A 358 -1.16 7.52 3.89
CA ASN A 358 -1.54 8.82 4.50
C ASN A 358 -2.60 8.72 5.60
N HIS A 359 -3.32 7.61 5.69
CA HIS A 359 -4.35 7.38 6.70
C HIS A 359 -3.79 7.02 8.09
N LYS A 360 -2.49 6.69 8.20
CA LYS A 360 -1.86 6.38 9.48
C LYS A 360 -1.77 7.62 10.36
N THR A 361 -2.08 7.46 11.65
CA THR A 361 -1.96 8.54 12.64
C THR A 361 -0.50 8.80 12.99
N LEU A 362 -0.10 10.07 13.02
CA LEU A 362 1.21 10.48 13.55
C LEU A 362 1.25 10.29 15.06
N LEU A 363 2.32 9.68 15.54
CA LEU A 363 2.58 9.48 16.96
C LEU A 363 3.88 10.19 17.36
N PRO A 364 3.94 10.76 18.57
CA PRO A 364 5.10 11.53 19.04
C PRO A 364 6.25 10.62 19.50
N TYR A 365 6.69 9.72 18.61
CA TYR A 365 7.80 8.83 18.92
C TYR A 365 9.08 9.62 19.19
N GLY A 366 9.78 9.26 20.27
CA GLY A 366 11.06 9.88 20.62
C GLY A 366 10.98 11.32 21.18
N TYR A 367 9.86 12.03 21.01
CA TYR A 367 9.72 13.37 21.55
C TYR A 367 9.74 13.37 23.08
N PRO A 368 10.45 14.31 23.76
CA PRO A 368 11.29 15.38 23.17
C PRO A 368 12.79 15.01 23.08
N PHE A 369 13.16 13.73 23.21
CA PHE A 369 14.55 13.32 23.45
C PHE A 369 15.31 12.83 22.23
N ALA A 370 14.62 12.29 21.23
CA ALA A 370 15.26 11.68 20.07
C ALA A 370 14.39 11.78 18.81
N TYR A 371 15.06 11.78 17.65
CA TYR A 371 14.36 11.63 16.37
C TYR A 371 13.92 10.17 16.18
N VAL A 372 12.62 9.97 16.03
CA VAL A 372 12.04 8.68 15.65
C VAL A 372 11.01 8.91 14.56
N GLU A 373 11.28 8.42 13.37
CA GLU A 373 10.42 8.58 12.20
C GLU A 373 9.10 7.83 12.34
N ASN A 374 8.01 8.45 11.91
CA ASN A 374 6.74 7.78 11.67
C ASN A 374 6.75 7.19 10.25
N ILE A 375 6.83 5.88 10.11
CA ILE A 375 6.89 5.20 8.82
C ILE A 375 5.49 5.12 8.23
N HIS A 376 5.21 5.95 7.23
CA HIS A 376 3.92 6.10 6.56
C HIS A 376 3.94 5.59 5.12
N HIS A 377 4.81 4.62 4.84
CA HIS A 377 4.91 3.98 3.53
C HIS A 377 5.33 2.52 3.66
N GLN A 378 5.14 1.79 2.58
CA GLN A 378 5.72 0.48 2.33
C GLN A 378 6.45 0.52 0.99
N TYR A 379 7.32 -0.44 0.78
CA TYR A 379 7.99 -0.64 -0.50
C TYR A 379 7.40 -1.87 -1.19
N ILE A 380 7.26 -1.79 -2.52
CA ILE A 380 6.95 -2.93 -3.37
C ILE A 380 8.20 -3.19 -4.19
N LEU A 381 8.93 -4.23 -3.83
CA LEU A 381 10.13 -4.66 -4.51
C LEU A 381 9.73 -5.55 -5.68
N ILE A 382 10.02 -5.13 -6.90
CA ILE A 382 9.60 -5.82 -8.12
C ILE A 382 10.81 -6.56 -8.70
N PHE A 383 10.82 -7.87 -8.57
CA PHE A 383 11.84 -8.73 -9.15
C PHE A 383 11.31 -9.49 -10.36
N ARG A 384 12.21 -9.89 -11.25
CA ARG A 384 11.89 -10.73 -12.41
C ARG A 384 12.82 -11.94 -12.47
N LYS A 385 12.26 -13.11 -12.78
CA LYS A 385 13.03 -14.27 -13.18
C LYS A 385 13.47 -14.09 -14.61
N ASP A 386 14.76 -13.84 -14.83
CA ASP A 386 15.32 -13.66 -16.17
C ASP A 386 15.44 -15.00 -16.90
N LYS A 387 15.83 -14.94 -18.19
CA LYS A 387 16.24 -16.16 -18.92
C LYS A 387 17.59 -16.66 -18.39
N LYS A 388 17.84 -17.94 -18.57
CA LYS A 388 19.16 -18.54 -18.39
C LYS A 388 20.20 -17.84 -19.24
#